data_6317f31676503e9598d31be7d484a607
#
_entry.id   6317f31676503e9598d31be7d484a607
#
_cell.length_a   1.000
_cell.length_b   1.000
_cell.length_c   1.000
_cell.angle_alpha   90.00
_cell.angle_beta   90.00
_cell.angle_gamma   90.00
#
_symmetry.space_group_name_H-M   'P 1'
#
loop_
_entity.id
_entity.type
_entity.pdbx_description
1 polymer ?
#
loop_
_entity_poly.entity_id
_entity_poly.type
_entity_poly.pdbx_seq_one_letter_code
_entity_poly.pdbx_strand_id
1 'polypeptide(L)'
;MRTSYYFGGMVGFVLMSLMGLLGCSDDDESKVVTSIPPSINLEVSDVTRTTASFSISSSDATDYAYVILPDAEKIADAKTLFKEGTAGIFEKDSQTAKITLTDLTGDSNYMLYAAVRTINPFVYSEILSQPIDTHKPYSGMISLESVGTTSFSYHIMKPEGAAKYKHVCLSKSDFDYIINLVGGTPTSYVNAFGTEATEDKTYLFDTTFLDASGFRQDIYSDMEFIVIAGELNEEGTVDEKAVKTLVFKTKKAGKAPYNIEVMVKNITSMTADINIIPEAGIERFRYHVNTKAEFDYMSFEGEASVRRMIIGPWSETSNEGTGSIVD
;
A
#
# COMPACT_ATOMS: atom_id res chain seq x y z
N MET A 1 -3.18 14.02 23.16
CA MET A 1 -2.39 15.27 23.04
C MET A 1 -2.45 15.73 21.59
N ARG A 2 -3.11 16.86 21.34
CA ARG A 2 -3.23 17.45 19.99
C ARG A 2 -1.99 18.33 19.74
N THR A 3 -1.27 18.07 18.67
CA THR A 3 -0.17 18.95 18.23
C THR A 3 -0.61 19.62 16.93
N SER A 4 -0.88 20.93 17.05
CA SER A 4 -1.16 21.82 15.92
C SER A 4 0.15 22.27 15.30
N TYR A 5 0.27 22.13 13.98
CA TYR A 5 1.34 22.80 13.23
C TYR A 5 0.83 24.11 12.64
N TYR A 6 1.46 25.20 13.05
CA TYR A 6 1.29 26.54 12.48
C TYR A 6 2.17 26.67 11.23
N PHE A 7 1.56 27.01 10.12
CA PHE A 7 2.27 27.49 8.93
C PHE A 7 2.33 29.02 9.00
N GLY A 8 3.53 29.56 9.17
CA GLY A 8 3.80 30.99 9.13
C GLY A 8 3.92 31.50 7.69
N GLY A 9 3.04 32.39 7.32
CA GLY A 9 3.08 33.08 6.04
C GLY A 9 4.22 34.09 5.97
N MET A 10 4.83 34.20 4.79
CA MET A 10 5.71 35.32 4.44
C MET A 10 5.14 36.01 3.22
N VAL A 11 4.51 37.15 3.50
CA VAL A 11 4.03 38.13 2.50
C VAL A 11 5.22 38.93 2.01
N GLY A 12 5.58 38.75 0.75
CA GLY A 12 6.54 39.59 0.06
C GLY A 12 5.83 40.57 -0.89
N PHE A 13 5.68 41.80 -0.45
CA PHE A 13 5.26 42.93 -1.26
C PHE A 13 6.42 43.33 -2.17
N VAL A 14 6.21 43.40 -3.48
CA VAL A 14 7.05 44.24 -4.36
C VAL A 14 6.16 45.12 -5.20
N LEU A 15 6.38 46.37 -4.94
CA LEU A 15 5.78 47.55 -5.56
C LEU A 15 6.51 47.87 -6.87
N MET A 16 5.76 48.04 -7.96
CA MET A 16 5.76 49.15 -8.87
C MET A 16 7.01 49.54 -9.68
N SER A 17 6.83 49.65 -10.97
CA SER A 17 7.21 50.85 -11.73
C SER A 17 6.39 50.98 -13.00
N LEU A 18 5.69 52.08 -13.07
CA LEU A 18 4.94 52.62 -14.20
C LEU A 18 5.87 53.58 -14.97
N MET A 19 6.11 53.33 -16.25
CA MET A 19 6.53 54.32 -17.29
C MET A 19 6.68 53.52 -18.59
N GLY A 20 6.02 53.86 -19.63
CA GLY A 20 6.01 54.91 -20.51
C GLY A 20 5.47 54.48 -21.85
N LEU A 21 4.52 55.22 -22.33
CA LEU A 21 3.94 55.20 -23.67
C LEU A 21 4.99 55.43 -24.75
N LEU A 22 4.89 54.69 -25.87
CA LEU A 22 4.79 55.26 -27.22
C LEU A 22 4.84 54.12 -28.25
N GLY A 23 3.76 53.85 -28.87
CA GLY A 23 3.37 53.70 -30.22
C GLY A 23 4.29 52.90 -31.17
N CYS A 24 3.80 51.78 -31.59
CA CYS A 24 3.81 51.37 -33.00
C CYS A 24 2.61 50.45 -33.21
N SER A 25 1.71 50.87 -34.08
CA SER A 25 0.66 50.05 -34.63
C SER A 25 1.31 49.10 -35.60
N ASP A 26 1.40 47.85 -35.20
CA ASP A 26 1.40 46.72 -36.12
C ASP A 26 0.20 45.87 -35.74
N ASP A 27 -0.75 45.82 -36.66
CA ASP A 27 -1.91 44.92 -36.65
C ASP A 27 -1.43 43.47 -36.81
N ASP A 28 -0.76 42.96 -35.79
CA ASP A 28 -0.69 41.53 -35.54
C ASP A 28 -1.94 41.17 -34.70
N GLU A 29 -3.01 40.80 -35.42
CA GLU A 29 -4.08 40.00 -34.86
C GLU A 29 -3.41 38.76 -34.26
N SER A 30 -2.98 38.84 -33.02
CA SER A 30 -2.67 37.67 -32.21
C SER A 30 -3.96 36.89 -32.14
N LYS A 31 -4.11 35.90 -33.06
CA LYS A 31 -5.12 34.87 -32.96
C LYS A 31 -4.97 34.27 -31.58
N VAL A 32 -5.84 34.69 -30.66
CA VAL A 32 -6.06 33.99 -29.41
C VAL A 32 -6.54 32.61 -29.83
N VAL A 33 -5.62 31.67 -29.93
CA VAL A 33 -5.97 30.24 -30.11
C VAL A 33 -6.67 29.86 -28.81
N THR A 34 -7.98 30.01 -28.79
CA THR A 34 -8.84 29.47 -27.74
C THR A 34 -8.75 27.96 -27.88
N SER A 35 -7.80 27.37 -27.11
CA SER A 35 -7.67 25.92 -27.05
C SER A 35 -8.91 25.36 -26.36
N ILE A 36 -9.64 24.54 -27.06
CA ILE A 36 -10.84 23.85 -26.52
C ILE A 36 -10.36 22.84 -25.48
N PRO A 37 -10.90 22.86 -24.25
CA PRO A 37 -10.59 21.84 -23.26
C PRO A 37 -10.92 20.43 -23.79
N PRO A 38 -10.07 19.43 -23.54
CA PRO A 38 -10.35 18.06 -23.97
C PRO A 38 -11.58 17.50 -23.24
N SER A 39 -12.32 16.64 -23.94
CA SER A 39 -13.45 15.92 -23.38
C SER A 39 -12.97 14.83 -22.42
N ILE A 40 -13.76 14.54 -21.37
CA ILE A 40 -13.50 13.45 -20.42
C ILE A 40 -14.79 12.66 -20.18
N ASN A 41 -14.65 11.34 -20.08
CA ASN A 41 -15.67 10.46 -19.54
C ASN A 41 -15.07 9.62 -18.40
N LEU A 42 -15.81 9.46 -17.30
CA LEU A 42 -15.42 8.73 -16.12
C LEU A 42 -16.54 7.75 -15.75
N GLU A 43 -16.24 6.46 -15.76
CA GLU A 43 -17.20 5.41 -15.42
C GLU A 43 -16.65 4.51 -14.32
N VAL A 44 -17.40 4.33 -13.25
CA VAL A 44 -17.14 3.34 -12.19
C VAL A 44 -17.89 2.07 -12.54
N SER A 45 -17.22 0.92 -12.55
CA SER A 45 -17.80 -0.38 -12.91
C SER A 45 -18.04 -1.26 -11.69
N ASP A 46 -17.00 -1.85 -11.14
CA ASP A 46 -17.08 -2.82 -10.07
C ASP A 46 -16.59 -2.23 -8.75
N VAL A 47 -17.44 -2.22 -7.74
CA VAL A 47 -17.09 -1.79 -6.39
C VAL A 47 -17.36 -2.93 -5.43
N THR A 48 -16.33 -3.31 -4.69
CA THR A 48 -16.41 -4.25 -3.57
C THR A 48 -16.14 -3.52 -2.25
N ARG A 49 -15.99 -4.24 -1.17
CA ARG A 49 -15.62 -3.64 0.12
C ARG A 49 -14.23 -3.02 0.14
N THR A 50 -13.31 -3.55 -0.68
CA THR A 50 -11.90 -3.13 -0.66
C THR A 50 -11.34 -2.77 -2.03
N THR A 51 -12.14 -2.86 -3.08
CA THR A 51 -11.71 -2.56 -4.45
C THR A 51 -12.71 -1.69 -5.18
N ALA A 52 -12.24 -0.91 -6.14
CA ALA A 52 -13.07 -0.23 -7.11
C ALA A 52 -12.39 -0.23 -8.48
N SER A 53 -13.14 -0.59 -9.52
CA SER A 53 -12.70 -0.51 -10.90
C SER A 53 -13.40 0.63 -11.62
N PHE A 54 -12.64 1.39 -12.40
CA PHE A 54 -13.17 2.50 -13.18
C PHE A 54 -12.40 2.68 -14.48
N SER A 55 -12.99 3.42 -15.39
CA SER A 55 -12.35 3.82 -16.65
C SER A 55 -12.38 5.33 -16.84
N ILE A 56 -11.29 5.86 -17.37
CA ILE A 56 -11.17 7.24 -17.82
C ILE A 56 -10.98 7.18 -19.32
N SER A 57 -11.81 7.92 -20.08
CA SER A 57 -11.67 7.98 -21.52
C SER A 57 -11.76 9.41 -22.04
N SER A 58 -11.08 9.66 -23.19
CA SER A 58 -11.06 10.92 -23.89
C SER A 58 -10.78 10.69 -25.36
N SER A 59 -11.33 11.48 -26.26
CA SER A 59 -11.05 11.40 -27.69
C SER A 59 -9.83 12.21 -28.11
N ASP A 60 -9.39 13.16 -27.32
CA ASP A 60 -8.48 14.24 -27.70
C ASP A 60 -7.43 14.60 -26.63
N ALA A 61 -7.41 13.90 -25.49
CA ALA A 61 -6.39 14.07 -24.48
C ALA A 61 -5.19 13.13 -24.66
N THR A 62 -4.07 13.52 -24.08
CA THR A 62 -2.82 12.74 -24.05
C THR A 62 -2.65 12.04 -22.71
N ASP A 63 -2.95 12.75 -21.62
CA ASP A 63 -2.71 12.31 -20.26
C ASP A 63 -4.01 12.34 -19.45
N TYR A 64 -4.05 11.50 -18.44
CA TYR A 64 -5.08 11.53 -17.41
C TYR A 64 -4.47 11.63 -16.01
N ALA A 65 -5.25 12.10 -15.06
CA ALA A 65 -4.93 12.02 -13.63
C ALA A 65 -6.19 11.69 -12.84
N TYR A 66 -6.01 10.99 -11.72
CA TYR A 66 -7.09 10.69 -10.80
C TYR A 66 -6.60 10.70 -9.36
N VAL A 67 -7.54 10.88 -8.42
CA VAL A 67 -7.34 10.70 -6.99
C VAL A 67 -8.65 10.17 -6.38
N ILE A 68 -8.53 9.34 -5.35
CA ILE A 68 -9.66 8.95 -4.52
C ILE A 68 -9.46 9.56 -3.13
N LEU A 69 -10.47 10.24 -2.64
CA LEU A 69 -10.47 10.93 -1.35
C LEU A 69 -11.67 10.50 -0.52
N PRO A 70 -11.60 10.54 0.82
CA PRO A 70 -12.79 10.46 1.66
C PRO A 70 -13.83 11.49 1.20
N ASP A 71 -15.11 11.17 1.29
CA ASP A 71 -16.22 11.98 0.74
C ASP A 71 -16.23 13.45 1.21
N ALA A 72 -15.66 13.72 2.40
CA ALA A 72 -15.55 15.08 2.94
C ALA A 72 -14.43 15.95 2.29
N GLU A 73 -13.51 15.34 1.56
CA GLU A 73 -12.37 16.00 0.94
C GLU A 73 -12.64 16.32 -0.53
N LYS A 74 -12.07 17.44 -1.01
CA LYS A 74 -12.27 17.90 -2.40
C LYS A 74 -10.95 18.34 -3.02
N ILE A 75 -10.81 18.07 -4.31
CA ILE A 75 -9.73 18.61 -5.12
C ILE A 75 -10.16 19.96 -5.73
N ALA A 76 -9.25 20.94 -5.72
CA ALA A 76 -9.61 22.32 -6.10
C ALA A 76 -9.78 22.51 -7.62
N ASP A 77 -8.87 21.96 -8.41
CA ASP A 77 -8.85 22.09 -9.87
C ASP A 77 -8.04 20.97 -10.54
N ALA A 78 -8.16 20.84 -11.86
CA ALA A 78 -7.49 19.82 -12.62
C ALA A 78 -5.94 19.91 -12.55
N LYS A 79 -5.39 21.12 -12.47
CA LYS A 79 -3.94 21.31 -12.34
C LYS A 79 -3.42 20.78 -11.01
N THR A 80 -4.14 21.00 -9.94
CA THR A 80 -3.87 20.43 -8.61
C THR A 80 -3.97 18.91 -8.65
N LEU A 81 -4.99 18.36 -9.32
CA LEU A 81 -5.15 16.94 -9.50
C LEU A 81 -3.95 16.29 -10.21
N PHE A 82 -3.43 16.91 -11.28
CA PHE A 82 -2.23 16.44 -11.98
C PHE A 82 -0.94 16.53 -11.15
N LYS A 83 -0.91 17.41 -10.17
CA LYS A 83 0.23 17.58 -9.27
C LYS A 83 0.22 16.60 -8.09
N GLU A 84 -0.95 16.35 -7.52
CA GLU A 84 -1.12 15.63 -6.24
C GLU A 84 -1.71 14.24 -6.42
N GLY A 85 -2.39 13.96 -7.53
CA GLY A 85 -3.01 12.68 -7.83
C GLY A 85 -2.07 11.73 -8.57
N THR A 86 -2.61 10.58 -8.93
CA THR A 86 -1.94 9.59 -9.79
C THR A 86 -2.16 9.96 -11.25
N ALA A 87 -1.07 10.22 -11.97
CA ALA A 87 -1.12 10.55 -13.40
C ALA A 87 -0.68 9.38 -14.27
N GLY A 88 -1.26 9.29 -15.47
CA GLY A 88 -0.92 8.32 -16.51
C GLY A 88 -1.07 8.90 -17.91
N ILE A 89 -0.62 8.16 -18.91
CA ILE A 89 -0.68 8.49 -20.31
C ILE A 89 -1.61 7.50 -20.99
N PHE A 90 -2.48 7.97 -21.90
CA PHE A 90 -3.27 7.06 -22.70
C PHE A 90 -2.36 6.29 -23.66
N GLU A 91 -2.61 4.99 -23.81
CA GLU A 91 -1.90 4.19 -24.81
C GLU A 91 -2.23 4.70 -26.23
N LYS A 92 -1.26 4.63 -27.12
CA LYS A 92 -1.33 5.23 -28.46
C LYS A 92 -2.57 4.81 -29.28
N ASP A 93 -3.06 3.59 -29.04
CA ASP A 93 -4.20 3.01 -29.76
C ASP A 93 -5.45 2.86 -28.87
N SER A 94 -5.38 3.36 -27.63
CA SER A 94 -6.49 3.30 -26.67
C SER A 94 -6.69 4.66 -26.01
N GLN A 95 -7.85 5.24 -26.27
CA GLN A 95 -8.29 6.47 -25.62
C GLN A 95 -9.01 6.18 -24.28
N THR A 96 -8.76 5.00 -23.70
CA THR A 96 -9.39 4.56 -22.46
C THR A 96 -8.37 3.92 -21.54
N ALA A 97 -8.22 4.45 -20.34
CA ALA A 97 -7.45 3.86 -19.25
C ALA A 97 -8.40 3.12 -18.30
N LYS A 98 -8.14 1.83 -18.04
CA LYS A 98 -8.87 1.02 -17.04
C LYS A 98 -7.99 0.88 -15.81
N ILE A 99 -8.53 1.24 -14.66
CA ILE A 99 -7.82 1.27 -13.39
C ILE A 99 -8.62 0.44 -12.37
N THR A 100 -7.91 -0.35 -11.57
CA THR A 100 -8.49 -1.02 -10.40
C THR A 100 -7.70 -0.62 -9.16
N LEU A 101 -8.41 -0.09 -8.19
CA LEU A 101 -7.91 0.20 -6.85
C LEU A 101 -8.17 -1.01 -5.97
N THR A 102 -7.20 -1.41 -5.17
CA THR A 102 -7.25 -2.65 -4.37
C THR A 102 -7.19 -2.43 -2.87
N ASP A 103 -7.07 -1.18 -2.41
CA ASP A 103 -6.72 -0.90 -1.01
C ASP A 103 -7.71 0.05 -0.34
N LEU A 104 -8.98 -0.04 -0.69
CA LEU A 104 -10.04 0.72 -0.05
C LEU A 104 -10.39 0.09 1.30
N THR A 105 -10.86 0.91 2.23
CA THR A 105 -11.44 0.45 3.49
C THR A 105 -12.90 0.12 3.28
N GLY A 106 -13.37 -1.01 3.80
CA GLY A 106 -14.77 -1.39 3.80
C GLY A 106 -15.64 -0.42 4.61
N ASP A 107 -16.93 -0.42 4.34
CA ASP A 107 -17.92 0.45 5.00
C ASP A 107 -17.58 1.95 4.97
N SER A 108 -17.05 2.41 3.85
CA SER A 108 -16.57 3.78 3.67
C SER A 108 -17.12 4.42 2.40
N ASN A 109 -17.28 5.73 2.44
CA ASN A 109 -17.65 6.55 1.28
C ASN A 109 -16.43 7.31 0.79
N TYR A 110 -16.20 7.26 -0.50
CA TYR A 110 -15.14 7.98 -1.18
C TYR A 110 -15.70 8.76 -2.37
N MET A 111 -14.94 9.76 -2.78
CA MET A 111 -15.15 10.48 -4.03
C MET A 111 -13.94 10.29 -4.93
N LEU A 112 -14.14 9.70 -6.10
CA LEU A 112 -13.17 9.59 -7.16
C LEU A 112 -13.21 10.87 -8.00
N TYR A 113 -12.07 11.53 -8.16
CA TYR A 113 -11.89 12.68 -9.04
C TYR A 113 -10.98 12.29 -10.21
N ALA A 114 -11.33 12.73 -11.42
CA ALA A 114 -10.52 12.52 -12.60
C ALA A 114 -10.53 13.74 -13.52
N ALA A 115 -9.41 13.96 -14.20
CA ALA A 115 -9.25 14.95 -15.25
C ALA A 115 -8.29 14.45 -16.33
N VAL A 116 -8.39 15.02 -17.51
CA VAL A 116 -7.48 14.75 -18.63
C VAL A 116 -6.86 16.06 -19.14
N ARG A 117 -5.77 15.94 -19.87
CA ARG A 117 -5.14 17.11 -20.50
C ARG A 117 -4.50 16.77 -21.84
N THR A 118 -4.32 17.80 -22.65
CA THR A 118 -3.42 17.78 -23.83
C THR A 118 -2.01 18.21 -23.43
N ILE A 119 -1.01 17.85 -24.24
CA ILE A 119 0.37 18.34 -24.15
C ILE A 119 0.62 19.23 -25.36
N ASN A 120 1.17 20.41 -25.19
CA ASN A 120 1.50 21.37 -26.28
C ASN A 120 0.30 21.96 -27.06
N PRO A 121 -0.44 22.89 -26.46
CA PRO A 121 -0.28 23.44 -25.12
C PRO A 121 -0.91 22.56 -24.06
N PHE A 122 -0.56 22.75 -22.79
CA PHE A 122 -1.27 22.13 -21.67
C PHE A 122 -2.65 22.75 -21.52
N VAL A 123 -3.67 21.99 -21.90
CA VAL A 123 -5.08 22.34 -21.71
C VAL A 123 -5.73 21.27 -20.90
N TYR A 124 -6.35 21.64 -19.79
CA TYR A 124 -6.98 20.71 -18.86
C TYR A 124 -8.49 20.65 -19.11
N SER A 125 -9.07 19.46 -18.94
CA SER A 125 -10.52 19.29 -18.88
C SER A 125 -11.09 19.89 -17.58
N GLU A 126 -12.40 19.91 -17.49
CA GLU A 126 -13.06 19.96 -16.18
C GLU A 126 -12.73 18.71 -15.37
N ILE A 127 -12.92 18.80 -14.04
CA ILE A 127 -12.84 17.65 -13.15
C ILE A 127 -14.19 16.93 -13.17
N LEU A 128 -14.19 15.64 -13.47
CA LEU A 128 -15.32 14.78 -13.17
C LEU A 128 -15.13 14.10 -11.82
N SER A 129 -16.26 13.86 -11.14
CA SER A 129 -16.26 13.11 -9.89
C SER A 129 -17.34 12.04 -9.89
N GLN A 130 -17.03 10.90 -9.27
CA GLN A 130 -17.96 9.78 -9.08
C GLN A 130 -17.85 9.26 -7.64
N PRO A 131 -18.99 9.02 -6.95
CA PRO A 131 -18.98 8.40 -5.64
C PRO A 131 -18.57 6.93 -5.74
N ILE A 132 -17.80 6.49 -4.75
CA ILE A 132 -17.48 5.08 -4.52
C ILE A 132 -17.95 4.72 -3.14
N ASP A 133 -18.92 3.81 -3.08
CA ASP A 133 -19.51 3.31 -1.85
C ASP A 133 -19.06 1.87 -1.61
N THR A 134 -18.23 1.68 -0.59
CA THR A 134 -17.72 0.37 -0.17
C THR A 134 -18.60 -0.34 0.87
N HIS A 135 -19.79 0.21 1.22
CA HIS A 135 -20.80 -0.46 2.04
C HIS A 135 -21.45 -1.62 1.27
N LYS A 136 -20.67 -2.64 0.97
CA LYS A 136 -21.14 -3.84 0.27
C LYS A 136 -21.30 -4.99 1.25
N PRO A 137 -22.30 -5.87 1.05
CA PRO A 137 -22.39 -7.06 1.86
C PRO A 137 -21.12 -7.91 1.72
N TYR A 138 -20.76 -8.60 2.79
CA TYR A 138 -19.68 -9.55 2.73
C TYR A 138 -19.95 -10.62 1.68
N SER A 139 -18.91 -10.98 0.92
CA SER A 139 -19.01 -12.04 -0.09
C SER A 139 -18.12 -13.21 0.32
N GLY A 140 -18.76 -14.35 0.53
CA GLY A 140 -18.03 -15.55 0.98
C GLY A 140 -17.69 -15.54 2.47
N MET A 141 -16.99 -16.58 2.91
CA MET A 141 -16.67 -16.77 4.32
C MET A 141 -15.59 -15.81 4.83
N ILE A 142 -14.61 -15.45 3.99
CA ILE A 142 -13.49 -14.59 4.37
C ILE A 142 -13.49 -13.36 3.45
N SER A 143 -13.47 -12.16 4.03
CA SER A 143 -13.41 -10.91 3.30
C SER A 143 -12.30 -10.02 3.86
N LEU A 144 -11.48 -9.43 2.99
CA LEU A 144 -10.51 -8.42 3.39
C LEU A 144 -11.23 -7.10 3.66
N GLU A 145 -10.92 -6.44 4.79
CA GLU A 145 -11.56 -5.19 5.21
C GLU A 145 -10.68 -3.98 5.00
N SER A 146 -9.40 -4.13 5.35
CA SER A 146 -8.43 -3.06 5.16
C SER A 146 -7.02 -3.60 5.04
N VAL A 147 -6.16 -2.87 4.33
CA VAL A 147 -4.73 -3.17 4.21
C VAL A 147 -3.95 -1.89 4.30
N GLY A 148 -3.04 -1.84 5.25
CA GLY A 148 -2.03 -0.80 5.41
C GLY A 148 -0.63 -1.30 5.04
N THR A 149 0.39 -0.50 5.33
CA THR A 149 1.80 -0.91 5.18
C THR A 149 2.27 -1.84 6.30
N THR A 150 1.70 -1.67 7.50
CA THR A 150 2.05 -2.42 8.73
C THR A 150 0.82 -2.91 9.48
N SER A 151 -0.34 -2.90 8.84
CA SER A 151 -1.61 -3.30 9.45
C SER A 151 -2.55 -3.89 8.41
N PHE A 152 -3.48 -4.69 8.86
CA PHE A 152 -4.59 -5.18 8.04
C PHE A 152 -5.75 -5.64 8.91
N SER A 153 -6.92 -5.77 8.32
CA SER A 153 -8.07 -6.42 8.93
C SER A 153 -8.81 -7.29 7.92
N TYR A 154 -9.36 -8.37 8.42
CA TYR A 154 -10.26 -9.23 7.65
C TYR A 154 -11.47 -9.62 8.48
N HIS A 155 -12.55 -9.88 7.81
CA HIS A 155 -13.81 -10.37 8.40
C HIS A 155 -14.03 -11.83 8.05
N ILE A 156 -14.48 -12.60 9.03
CA ILE A 156 -14.99 -13.95 8.80
C ILE A 156 -16.48 -13.95 9.10
N MET A 157 -17.25 -14.32 8.09
CA MET A 157 -18.67 -14.57 8.19
C MET A 157 -18.87 -16.06 8.49
N LYS A 158 -19.50 -16.36 9.61
CA LYS A 158 -19.81 -17.74 9.98
C LYS A 158 -20.76 -18.34 8.94
N PRO A 159 -20.45 -19.52 8.39
CA PRO A 159 -21.36 -20.16 7.44
C PRO A 159 -22.76 -20.37 8.03
N GLU A 160 -23.79 -20.14 7.20
CA GLU A 160 -25.17 -20.38 7.60
C GLU A 160 -25.39 -21.85 8.01
N GLY A 161 -26.01 -22.05 9.16
CA GLY A 161 -26.22 -23.38 9.73
C GLY A 161 -25.04 -23.95 10.51
N ALA A 162 -23.84 -23.42 10.36
CA ALA A 162 -22.68 -23.87 11.15
C ALA A 162 -22.80 -23.43 12.61
N ALA A 163 -22.47 -24.33 13.54
CA ALA A 163 -22.39 -23.96 14.97
C ALA A 163 -21.11 -23.17 15.26
N LYS A 164 -20.00 -23.58 14.65
CA LYS A 164 -18.65 -23.02 14.84
C LYS A 164 -17.86 -23.08 13.55
N TYR A 165 -16.79 -22.31 13.51
CA TYR A 165 -15.74 -22.40 12.50
C TYR A 165 -14.37 -22.34 13.17
N LYS A 166 -13.33 -22.81 12.45
CA LYS A 166 -11.92 -22.56 12.78
C LYS A 166 -11.31 -21.60 11.78
N HIS A 167 -10.38 -20.78 12.25
CA HIS A 167 -9.58 -19.93 11.39
C HIS A 167 -8.16 -19.75 11.90
N VAL A 168 -7.25 -19.41 11.00
CA VAL A 168 -5.88 -19.00 11.29
C VAL A 168 -5.43 -17.99 10.27
N CYS A 169 -4.61 -17.02 10.71
CA CYS A 169 -3.93 -16.05 9.85
C CYS A 169 -2.44 -16.12 10.15
N LEU A 170 -1.62 -16.22 9.11
CA LEU A 170 -0.17 -16.25 9.25
C LEU A 170 0.49 -15.69 8.01
N SER A 171 1.81 -15.46 8.06
CA SER A 171 2.57 -15.09 6.87
C SER A 171 2.50 -16.24 5.85
N LYS A 172 2.36 -15.87 4.57
CA LYS A 172 2.31 -16.86 3.49
C LYS A 172 3.63 -17.65 3.42
N SER A 173 4.74 -17.02 3.70
CA SER A 173 6.05 -17.67 3.73
C SER A 173 6.18 -18.71 4.84
N ASP A 174 5.66 -18.44 6.06
CA ASP A 174 5.67 -19.43 7.14
C ASP A 174 4.74 -20.58 6.82
N PHE A 175 3.58 -20.31 6.24
CA PHE A 175 2.68 -21.35 5.77
C PHE A 175 3.37 -22.28 4.75
N ASP A 176 3.97 -21.68 3.70
CA ASP A 176 4.65 -22.45 2.65
C ASP A 176 5.83 -23.26 3.19
N TYR A 177 6.61 -22.68 4.09
CA TYR A 177 7.70 -23.38 4.75
C TYR A 177 7.22 -24.62 5.51
N ILE A 178 6.20 -24.47 6.35
CA ILE A 178 5.68 -25.58 7.15
C ILE A 178 5.06 -26.66 6.25
N ILE A 179 4.26 -26.27 5.27
CA ILE A 179 3.65 -27.23 4.32
C ILE A 179 4.71 -27.99 3.54
N ASN A 180 5.78 -27.33 3.10
CA ASN A 180 6.89 -27.98 2.39
C ASN A 180 7.71 -28.91 3.29
N LEU A 181 7.84 -28.55 4.58
CA LEU A 181 8.65 -29.34 5.53
C LEU A 181 7.95 -30.63 5.98
N VAL A 182 6.68 -30.55 6.33
CA VAL A 182 5.95 -31.68 6.96
C VAL A 182 4.95 -32.36 6.02
N GLY A 183 4.73 -31.78 4.85
CA GLY A 183 3.61 -32.14 3.98
C GLY A 183 2.28 -31.68 4.59
N GLY A 184 1.32 -31.34 3.76
CA GLY A 184 0.01 -30.98 4.29
C GLY A 184 -0.79 -30.11 3.34
N THR A 185 -1.93 -29.66 3.82
CA THR A 185 -2.90 -28.84 3.10
C THR A 185 -3.37 -27.70 3.99
N PRO A 186 -4.02 -26.64 3.45
CA PRO A 186 -4.67 -25.63 4.26
C PRO A 186 -5.62 -26.26 5.31
N THR A 187 -6.31 -27.35 4.95
CA THR A 187 -7.21 -28.10 5.84
C THR A 187 -6.47 -28.69 7.05
N SER A 188 -5.37 -29.41 6.81
CA SER A 188 -4.59 -29.96 7.90
C SER A 188 -4.03 -28.88 8.81
N TYR A 189 -3.64 -27.75 8.22
CA TYR A 189 -3.10 -26.61 8.97
C TYR A 189 -4.15 -25.96 9.88
N VAL A 190 -5.33 -25.61 9.35
CA VAL A 190 -6.40 -24.99 10.16
C VAL A 190 -6.93 -25.95 11.23
N ASN A 191 -6.94 -27.26 10.96
CA ASN A 191 -7.32 -28.25 11.96
C ASN A 191 -6.33 -28.31 13.12
N ALA A 192 -5.03 -28.23 12.84
CA ALA A 192 -3.98 -28.32 13.84
C ALA A 192 -3.81 -27.03 14.65
N PHE A 193 -3.88 -25.87 14.00
CA PHE A 193 -3.48 -24.58 14.57
C PHE A 193 -4.59 -23.53 14.60
N GLY A 194 -5.76 -23.82 14.02
CA GLY A 194 -6.87 -22.86 13.93
C GLY A 194 -7.54 -22.61 15.29
N THR A 195 -7.93 -21.35 15.49
CA THR A 195 -8.76 -20.92 16.63
C THR A 195 -10.24 -21.08 16.30
N GLU A 196 -11.02 -21.60 17.24
CA GLU A 196 -12.47 -21.75 17.11
C GLU A 196 -13.19 -20.42 17.37
N ALA A 197 -14.25 -20.16 16.62
CA ALA A 197 -15.17 -19.06 16.82
C ALA A 197 -16.62 -19.46 16.49
N THR A 198 -17.58 -18.72 17.10
CA THR A 198 -19.02 -19.02 17.04
C THR A 198 -19.85 -17.94 16.39
N GLU A 199 -19.26 -16.80 16.07
CA GLU A 199 -19.93 -15.60 15.56
C GLU A 199 -19.14 -14.95 14.43
N ASP A 200 -19.81 -14.13 13.63
CA ASP A 200 -19.17 -13.26 12.65
C ASP A 200 -18.20 -12.33 13.36
N LYS A 201 -16.99 -12.16 12.83
CA LYS A 201 -16.00 -11.35 13.49
C LYS A 201 -14.99 -10.72 12.55
N THR A 202 -14.69 -9.44 12.80
CA THR A 202 -13.55 -8.75 12.20
C THR A 202 -12.31 -8.89 13.09
N TYR A 203 -11.23 -9.33 12.48
CA TYR A 203 -9.91 -9.47 13.11
C TYR A 203 -9.03 -8.35 12.63
N LEU A 204 -8.52 -7.55 13.56
CA LEU A 204 -7.63 -6.42 13.31
C LEU A 204 -6.22 -6.77 13.76
N PHE A 205 -5.25 -6.53 12.90
CA PHE A 205 -3.83 -6.66 13.18
C PHE A 205 -3.16 -5.31 12.93
N ASP A 206 -2.54 -4.80 13.98
CA ASP A 206 -1.84 -3.52 13.94
C ASP A 206 -0.39 -3.73 14.41
N THR A 207 0.53 -3.52 13.50
CA THR A 207 1.99 -3.64 13.66
C THR A 207 2.53 -5.03 13.96
N THR A 208 1.76 -5.94 14.56
CA THR A 208 2.23 -7.29 14.91
C THR A 208 1.17 -8.37 14.70
N PHE A 209 1.63 -9.61 14.52
CA PHE A 209 0.80 -10.82 14.49
C PHE A 209 1.52 -11.96 15.24
N LEU A 210 0.83 -13.06 15.47
CA LEU A 210 1.44 -14.29 15.99
C LEU A 210 1.81 -15.20 14.82
N ASP A 211 3.05 -15.67 14.78
CA ASP A 211 3.47 -16.68 13.81
C ASP A 211 2.94 -18.07 14.18
N ALA A 212 3.24 -19.05 13.34
CA ALA A 212 2.82 -20.44 13.54
C ALA A 212 3.33 -21.08 14.85
N SER A 213 4.40 -20.56 15.42
CA SER A 213 4.99 -21.01 16.69
C SER A 213 4.44 -20.24 17.89
N GLY A 214 3.53 -19.28 17.67
CA GLY A 214 2.94 -18.42 18.69
C GLY A 214 3.84 -17.25 19.13
N PHE A 215 4.94 -16.99 18.41
CA PHE A 215 5.77 -15.81 18.65
C PHE A 215 5.20 -14.58 17.97
N ARG A 216 5.33 -13.45 18.65
CA ARG A 216 4.92 -12.16 18.11
C ARG A 216 5.91 -11.69 17.07
N GLN A 217 5.42 -11.44 15.86
CA GLN A 217 6.16 -10.94 14.71
C GLN A 217 5.66 -9.56 14.31
N ASP A 218 6.55 -8.71 13.80
CA ASP A 218 6.16 -7.41 13.26
C ASP A 218 5.57 -7.58 11.85
N ILE A 219 4.52 -6.81 11.58
CA ILE A 219 3.96 -6.64 10.24
C ILE A 219 4.76 -5.55 9.52
N TYR A 220 5.27 -5.85 8.34
CA TYR A 220 6.00 -4.90 7.52
C TYR A 220 5.40 -4.77 6.11
N SER A 221 5.83 -3.76 5.38
CA SER A 221 5.34 -3.49 4.03
C SER A 221 5.70 -4.61 3.05
N ASP A 222 4.82 -4.84 2.07
CA ASP A 222 4.99 -5.83 1.02
C ASP A 222 5.07 -7.28 1.53
N MET A 223 4.50 -7.54 2.74
CA MET A 223 4.44 -8.85 3.36
C MET A 223 3.16 -9.58 2.95
N GLU A 224 3.29 -10.82 2.51
CA GLU A 224 2.15 -11.65 2.10
C GLU A 224 1.60 -12.46 3.25
N PHE A 225 0.27 -12.51 3.37
CA PHE A 225 -0.46 -13.25 4.40
C PHE A 225 -1.44 -14.23 3.77
N ILE A 226 -1.75 -15.28 4.50
CA ILE A 226 -2.83 -16.20 4.20
C ILE A 226 -3.77 -16.32 5.39
N VAL A 227 -5.07 -16.15 5.13
CA VAL A 227 -6.14 -16.51 6.07
C VAL A 227 -6.75 -17.80 5.60
N ILE A 228 -6.88 -18.78 6.50
CA ILE A 228 -7.51 -20.07 6.24
C ILE A 228 -8.66 -20.19 7.23
N ALA A 229 -9.86 -20.52 6.75
CA ALA A 229 -11.01 -20.75 7.61
C ALA A 229 -11.92 -21.85 7.03
N GLY A 230 -12.69 -22.48 7.91
CA GLY A 230 -13.68 -23.49 7.52
C GLY A 230 -14.63 -23.81 8.66
N GLU A 231 -15.86 -24.20 8.31
CA GLU A 231 -16.84 -24.67 9.28
C GLU A 231 -16.40 -25.98 9.93
N LEU A 232 -16.76 -26.15 11.21
CA LEU A 232 -16.55 -27.40 11.93
C LEU A 232 -17.69 -28.37 11.68
N ASN A 233 -17.35 -29.58 11.35
CA ASN A 233 -18.27 -30.71 11.33
C ASN A 233 -18.58 -31.22 12.77
N GLU A 234 -19.40 -32.25 12.89
CA GLU A 234 -19.78 -32.86 14.18
C GLU A 234 -18.59 -33.43 14.96
N GLU A 235 -17.51 -33.79 14.26
CA GLU A 235 -16.28 -34.34 14.86
C GLU A 235 -15.33 -33.22 15.36
N GLY A 236 -15.70 -31.95 15.16
CA GLY A 236 -14.88 -30.79 15.56
C GLY A 236 -13.68 -30.53 14.63
N THR A 237 -13.76 -31.00 13.40
CA THR A 237 -12.76 -30.81 12.36
C THR A 237 -13.33 -30.04 11.17
N VAL A 238 -12.45 -29.41 10.39
CA VAL A 238 -12.79 -28.76 9.12
C VAL A 238 -12.56 -29.75 7.99
N ASP A 239 -13.57 -29.96 7.15
CA ASP A 239 -13.47 -30.77 5.96
C ASP A 239 -12.76 -30.04 4.82
N GLU A 240 -12.07 -30.77 3.94
CA GLU A 240 -11.31 -30.20 2.83
C GLU A 240 -12.18 -29.34 1.89
N LYS A 241 -13.45 -29.74 1.68
CA LYS A 241 -14.41 -29.00 0.84
C LYS A 241 -14.93 -27.72 1.51
N ALA A 242 -14.88 -27.66 2.84
CA ALA A 242 -15.36 -26.53 3.62
C ALA A 242 -14.30 -25.42 3.78
N VAL A 243 -13.02 -25.75 3.54
CA VAL A 243 -11.92 -24.80 3.66
C VAL A 243 -12.01 -23.69 2.62
N LYS A 244 -11.84 -22.47 3.08
CA LYS A 244 -11.64 -21.26 2.28
C LYS A 244 -10.31 -20.62 2.64
N THR A 245 -9.68 -20.02 1.66
CA THR A 245 -8.41 -19.30 1.84
C THR A 245 -8.52 -17.92 1.20
N LEU A 246 -7.90 -16.93 1.84
CA LEU A 246 -7.70 -15.60 1.33
C LEU A 246 -6.20 -15.28 1.41
N VAL A 247 -5.59 -14.96 0.28
CA VAL A 247 -4.20 -14.50 0.23
C VAL A 247 -4.22 -13.02 -0.12
N PHE A 248 -3.45 -12.22 0.61
CA PHE A 248 -3.33 -10.79 0.38
C PHE A 248 -1.94 -10.31 0.80
N LYS A 249 -1.62 -9.08 0.46
CA LYS A 249 -0.32 -8.47 0.71
C LYS A 249 -0.48 -7.11 1.37
N THR A 250 0.37 -6.80 2.37
CA THR A 250 0.43 -5.44 2.91
C THR A 250 0.89 -4.45 1.86
N LYS A 251 0.46 -3.20 1.96
CA LYS A 251 0.86 -2.16 1.01
C LYS A 251 2.38 -2.02 0.96
N LYS A 252 2.89 -1.79 -0.22
CA LYS A 252 4.30 -1.45 -0.39
C LYS A 252 4.56 -0.07 0.20
N ALA A 253 5.54 0.03 1.11
CA ALA A 253 5.99 1.33 1.57
C ALA A 253 6.56 2.12 0.39
N GLY A 254 6.36 3.43 0.38
CA GLY A 254 7.08 4.33 -0.51
C GLY A 254 8.59 4.17 -0.32
N LYS A 255 9.38 4.71 -1.24
CA LYS A 255 10.85 4.77 -1.07
C LYS A 255 11.13 5.43 0.28
N ALA A 256 11.91 4.75 1.12
CA ALA A 256 12.35 5.35 2.38
C ALA A 256 12.99 6.71 2.09
N PRO A 257 12.54 7.78 2.77
CA PRO A 257 13.07 9.11 2.53
C PRO A 257 14.51 9.28 3.01
N TYR A 258 15.06 8.26 3.68
CA TYR A 258 16.38 8.31 4.32
C TYR A 258 17.32 7.25 3.75
N ASN A 259 18.62 7.56 3.74
CA ASN A 259 19.67 6.64 3.38
C ASN A 259 20.48 6.23 4.62
N ILE A 260 21.01 5.03 4.58
CA ILE A 260 21.99 4.53 5.56
C ILE A 260 23.24 4.14 4.79
N GLU A 261 24.37 4.75 5.14
CA GLU A 261 25.67 4.37 4.59
C GLU A 261 26.32 3.33 5.52
N VAL A 262 26.82 2.25 4.93
CA VAL A 262 27.53 1.20 5.67
C VAL A 262 28.96 1.11 5.16
N MET A 263 29.93 1.32 6.05
CA MET A 263 31.36 1.19 5.74
C MET A 263 31.97 0.08 6.59
N VAL A 264 32.75 -0.80 5.95
CA VAL A 264 33.50 -1.86 6.63
C VAL A 264 35.00 -1.53 6.53
N LYS A 265 35.68 -1.51 7.65
CA LYS A 265 37.11 -1.17 7.77
C LYS A 265 37.85 -2.18 8.66
N ASN A 266 39.17 -2.11 8.66
CA ASN A 266 40.03 -2.87 9.56
C ASN A 266 39.73 -4.37 9.60
N ILE A 267 39.46 -4.94 8.43
CA ILE A 267 39.11 -6.37 8.31
C ILE A 267 40.34 -7.20 8.61
N THR A 268 40.24 -8.10 9.57
CA THR A 268 41.25 -9.12 9.91
C THR A 268 40.65 -10.52 9.65
N SER A 269 41.38 -11.56 10.04
CA SER A 269 40.85 -12.93 9.97
C SER A 269 39.75 -13.22 11.00
N MET A 270 39.61 -12.36 12.02
CA MET A 270 38.66 -12.58 13.15
C MET A 270 37.80 -11.36 13.49
N THR A 271 38.12 -10.19 12.97
CA THR A 271 37.44 -8.95 13.33
C THR A 271 37.22 -8.06 12.12
N ALA A 272 36.19 -7.22 12.17
CA ALA A 272 35.95 -6.12 11.25
C ALA A 272 35.28 -4.96 11.97
N ASP A 273 35.64 -3.73 11.61
CA ASP A 273 34.92 -2.55 12.08
C ASP A 273 33.79 -2.22 11.09
N ILE A 274 32.57 -2.16 11.58
CA ILE A 274 31.39 -1.75 10.79
C ILE A 274 30.96 -0.37 11.29
N ASN A 275 30.96 0.59 10.39
CA ASN A 275 30.46 1.93 10.66
C ASN A 275 29.16 2.13 9.87
N ILE A 276 28.05 2.36 10.59
CA ILE A 276 26.72 2.60 10.02
C ILE A 276 26.41 4.07 10.25
N ILE A 277 26.25 4.82 9.15
CA ILE A 277 25.99 6.26 9.18
C ILE A 277 24.56 6.50 8.73
N PRO A 278 23.62 6.72 9.64
CA PRO A 278 22.25 7.09 9.29
C PRO A 278 22.21 8.55 8.81
N GLU A 279 21.36 8.80 7.81
CA GLU A 279 21.03 10.17 7.40
C GLU A 279 20.33 10.92 8.53
N ALA A 280 20.49 12.25 8.57
CA ALA A 280 19.84 13.10 9.56
C ALA A 280 18.31 12.90 9.57
N GLY A 281 17.75 12.63 10.75
CA GLY A 281 16.32 12.33 10.94
C GLY A 281 16.03 10.86 11.21
N ILE A 282 17.01 9.97 11.08
CA ILE A 282 16.90 8.59 11.54
C ILE A 282 17.26 8.55 13.03
N GLU A 283 16.27 8.30 13.88
CA GLU A 283 16.49 8.19 15.33
C GLU A 283 16.96 6.80 15.75
N ARG A 284 16.56 5.77 15.00
CA ARG A 284 16.85 4.37 15.32
C ARG A 284 16.96 3.55 14.04
N PHE A 285 17.86 2.59 14.03
CA PHE A 285 17.98 1.60 12.97
C PHE A 285 18.28 0.21 13.55
N ARG A 286 18.04 -0.81 12.74
CA ARG A 286 18.40 -2.19 13.08
C ARG A 286 19.39 -2.72 12.06
N TYR A 287 20.29 -3.55 12.51
CA TYR A 287 21.27 -4.24 11.66
C TYR A 287 21.42 -5.69 12.11
N HIS A 288 21.90 -6.51 11.20
CA HIS A 288 22.22 -7.89 11.46
C HIS A 288 23.49 -8.25 10.67
N VAL A 289 24.38 -9.02 11.29
CA VAL A 289 25.63 -9.44 10.68
C VAL A 289 25.67 -10.96 10.65
N ASN A 290 25.86 -11.52 9.47
CA ASN A 290 25.94 -12.96 9.23
C ASN A 290 27.15 -13.30 8.37
N THR A 291 27.60 -14.53 8.46
CA THR A 291 28.46 -15.07 7.40
C THR A 291 27.69 -15.11 6.08
N LYS A 292 28.41 -15.03 4.96
CA LYS A 292 27.73 -15.13 3.65
C LYS A 292 26.96 -16.45 3.49
N ALA A 293 27.47 -17.53 4.04
CA ALA A 293 26.83 -18.85 3.98
C ALA A 293 25.49 -18.87 4.76
N GLU A 294 25.47 -18.29 5.96
CA GLU A 294 24.24 -18.13 6.75
C GLU A 294 23.25 -17.21 6.06
N PHE A 295 23.74 -16.08 5.52
CA PHE A 295 22.87 -15.18 4.75
C PHE A 295 22.26 -15.88 3.54
N ASP A 296 23.04 -16.59 2.74
CA ASP A 296 22.57 -17.34 1.57
C ASP A 296 21.54 -18.43 1.97
N TYR A 297 21.78 -19.11 3.08
CA TYR A 297 20.85 -20.11 3.62
C TYR A 297 19.55 -19.46 4.11
N MET A 298 19.60 -18.37 4.85
CA MET A 298 18.44 -17.71 5.46
C MET A 298 17.68 -16.80 4.48
N SER A 299 18.30 -16.36 3.40
CA SER A 299 17.69 -15.48 2.39
C SER A 299 17.02 -16.24 1.24
N PHE A 300 16.78 -17.54 1.38
CA PHE A 300 16.22 -18.38 0.32
C PHE A 300 14.86 -17.91 -0.22
N GLU A 301 14.09 -17.16 0.57
CA GLU A 301 12.82 -16.53 0.16
C GLU A 301 13.00 -15.09 -0.33
N GLY A 302 14.23 -14.67 -0.60
CA GLY A 302 14.53 -13.34 -1.09
C GLY A 302 14.37 -12.23 -0.05
N GLU A 303 13.86 -11.07 -0.47
CA GLU A 303 13.76 -9.87 0.37
C GLU A 303 12.95 -10.08 1.66
N ALA A 304 11.92 -10.91 1.62
CA ALA A 304 11.08 -11.19 2.79
C ALA A 304 11.87 -11.87 3.92
N SER A 305 12.74 -12.83 3.59
CA SER A 305 13.61 -13.49 4.57
C SER A 305 14.66 -12.55 5.13
N VAL A 306 15.27 -11.72 4.28
CA VAL A 306 16.23 -10.70 4.71
C VAL A 306 15.59 -9.71 5.68
N ARG A 307 14.39 -9.25 5.38
CA ARG A 307 13.65 -8.35 6.28
C ARG A 307 13.36 -9.01 7.63
N ARG A 308 12.94 -10.29 7.65
CA ARG A 308 12.72 -11.02 8.90
C ARG A 308 13.98 -11.14 9.74
N MET A 309 15.13 -11.37 9.13
CA MET A 309 16.41 -11.37 9.86
C MET A 309 16.70 -10.04 10.54
N ILE A 310 16.44 -8.92 9.84
CA ILE A 310 16.72 -7.57 10.35
C ILE A 310 15.70 -7.14 11.42
N ILE A 311 14.42 -7.49 11.25
CA ILE A 311 13.33 -7.07 12.14
C ILE A 311 13.16 -8.04 13.32
N GLY A 312 13.56 -9.29 13.16
CA GLY A 312 13.39 -10.35 14.13
C GLY A 312 14.17 -10.17 15.44
N PRO A 313 13.94 -11.06 16.43
CA PRO A 313 14.55 -10.96 17.75
C PRO A 313 16.08 -11.11 17.77
N TRP A 314 16.64 -11.59 16.68
CA TRP A 314 18.09 -11.82 16.50
C TRP A 314 18.84 -10.59 15.98
N SER A 315 18.15 -9.52 15.61
CA SER A 315 18.78 -8.29 15.14
C SER A 315 19.07 -7.34 16.28
N GLU A 316 20.15 -6.62 16.19
CA GLU A 316 20.49 -5.58 17.14
C GLU A 316 19.84 -4.25 16.73
N THR A 317 19.42 -3.48 17.74
CA THR A 317 18.89 -2.12 17.58
C THR A 317 19.92 -1.14 18.10
N SER A 318 20.32 -0.17 17.30
CA SER A 318 21.24 0.87 17.71
C SER A 318 20.68 2.27 17.44
N ASN A 319 21.03 3.19 18.33
CA ASN A 319 20.85 4.64 18.15
C ASN A 319 22.18 5.31 17.77
N GLU A 320 23.26 4.55 17.74
CA GLU A 320 24.62 5.03 17.47
C GLU A 320 25.17 4.35 16.22
N GLY A 321 25.90 5.10 15.41
CA GLY A 321 26.38 4.68 14.09
C GLY A 321 27.69 3.90 14.07
N THR A 322 28.24 3.43 15.22
CA THR A 322 29.50 2.69 15.27
C THR A 322 29.38 1.41 16.08
N GLY A 323 29.83 0.32 15.50
CA GLY A 323 29.92 -0.98 16.15
C GLY A 323 31.20 -1.71 15.74
N SER A 324 31.84 -2.39 16.67
CA SER A 324 32.93 -3.35 16.37
C SER A 324 32.43 -4.75 16.64
N ILE A 325 32.64 -5.66 15.69
CA ILE A 325 32.39 -7.08 15.87
C ILE A 325 33.69 -7.74 16.28
N VAL A 326 33.69 -8.36 17.43
CA VAL A 326 34.75 -9.20 17.94
C VAL A 326 34.12 -10.57 18.18
N ASP A 327 34.58 -11.58 17.44
CA ASP A 327 34.23 -12.99 17.69
C ASP A 327 34.95 -13.53 18.91
#